data_467ee73aed805f8eca445a58ab901a19
#
_entry.id   467ee73aed805f8eca445a58ab901a19
#
_cell.length_a   1.000
_cell.length_b   1.000
_cell.length_c   1.000
_cell.angle_alpha   90.00
_cell.angle_beta   90.00
_cell.angle_gamma   90.00
#
_symmetry.space_group_name_H-M   'P 1'
#
loop_
_entity.id
_entity.type
_entity.pdbx_description
1 polymer ?
#
loop_
_entity_poly.entity_id
_entity_poly.type
_entity_poly.pdbx_seq_one_letter_code
_entity_poly.pdbx_strand_id
1 'polypeptide(L)'
;DDVADRLLFHIATDWLAQAFDPHAPNTDRWWLSIALLNGLATVPYGQPVHQGYHLVESIALAERPGTWHTQPDAGPQHMDWNPHAVVPRMSSTVVAHERGVDAARWVLERLEDGDLDRRLLLLEWVRLLLERKPLIEPLGLKELLLRRASDPVGEVANKVTLCLAKAIEADRDFGHQLALRLHEREETLVKRAMADVLTRLFRRLTWDALPLLDDMLQSDDEGVLAAASATVGDVKYLDKEQWADRLRQLCDHPLPIVRRNLVPNLREYIEFDPSDARGLFHELWKDGDEVVRTRLRELLLRMEEVSPEHFAAQVKALQEVDANLEPLWEPLALRRAERCAAWKAWLAGDGEQPQGEQRPVHISQMETPETLPALDEALESLDD
;
A
#
# COMPACT_ATOMS: atom_id res chain seq x y z
N ASP A 1 -18.99 17.69 30.00
CA ASP A 1 -19.93 17.27 31.08
C ASP A 1 -20.25 15.80 30.88
N ASP A 2 -19.51 14.95 31.58
CA ASP A 2 -19.52 13.49 31.41
C ASP A 2 -20.93 12.87 31.61
N VAL A 3 -21.78 13.47 32.47
CA VAL A 3 -23.14 12.97 32.73
C VAL A 3 -24.09 13.30 31.57
N ALA A 4 -24.01 14.50 31.02
CA ALA A 4 -24.85 14.91 29.90
C ALA A 4 -24.48 14.11 28.63
N ASP A 5 -23.19 13.91 28.40
CA ASP A 5 -22.68 13.14 27.25
C ASP A 5 -23.11 11.67 27.34
N ARG A 6 -23.05 11.06 28.52
CA ARG A 6 -23.54 9.70 28.76
C ARG A 6 -25.06 9.60 28.54
N LEU A 7 -25.81 10.58 29.02
CA LEU A 7 -27.27 10.60 28.80
C LEU A 7 -27.61 10.70 27.31
N LEU A 8 -26.92 11.58 26.58
CA LEU A 8 -27.09 11.72 25.13
C LEU A 8 -26.72 10.42 24.40
N PHE A 9 -25.67 9.74 24.82
CA PHE A 9 -25.29 8.45 24.27
C PHE A 9 -26.37 7.38 24.50
N HIS A 10 -26.95 7.31 25.69
CA HIS A 10 -28.06 6.39 25.99
C HIS A 10 -29.28 6.71 25.14
N ILE A 11 -29.68 7.99 25.06
CA ILE A 11 -30.82 8.41 24.24
C ILE A 11 -30.61 8.07 22.77
N ALA A 12 -29.41 8.33 22.24
CA ALA A 12 -29.08 8.02 20.86
C ALA A 12 -29.11 6.50 20.60
N THR A 13 -28.59 5.69 21.52
CA THR A 13 -28.56 4.22 21.41
C THR A 13 -29.99 3.64 21.48
N ASP A 14 -30.81 4.14 22.38
CA ASP A 14 -32.21 3.71 22.52
C ASP A 14 -33.04 4.14 21.29
N TRP A 15 -32.80 5.33 20.76
CA TRP A 15 -33.42 5.80 19.54
C TRP A 15 -33.03 4.91 18.34
N LEU A 16 -31.75 4.59 18.19
CA LEU A 16 -31.27 3.72 17.14
C LEU A 16 -31.91 2.34 17.20
N ALA A 17 -32.02 1.75 18.38
CA ALA A 17 -32.65 0.44 18.58
C ALA A 17 -34.12 0.42 18.12
N GLN A 18 -34.82 1.57 18.19
CA GLN A 18 -36.21 1.71 17.79
C GLN A 18 -36.37 2.15 16.32
N ALA A 19 -35.45 2.96 15.81
CA ALA A 19 -35.55 3.61 14.51
C ALA A 19 -34.87 2.83 13.37
N PHE A 20 -33.93 1.98 13.69
CA PHE A 20 -33.20 1.22 12.69
C PHE A 20 -34.06 0.08 12.13
N ASP A 21 -34.29 0.12 10.84
CA ASP A 21 -34.95 -0.98 10.11
C ASP A 21 -33.93 -1.55 9.08
N PRO A 22 -33.42 -2.76 9.33
CA PRO A 22 -32.50 -3.40 8.41
C PRO A 22 -33.13 -3.73 7.05
N HIS A 23 -34.43 -3.81 6.97
CA HIS A 23 -35.16 -4.15 5.73
C HIS A 23 -35.54 -2.93 4.89
N ALA A 24 -35.28 -1.71 5.41
CA ALA A 24 -35.55 -0.46 4.70
C ALA A 24 -34.22 0.34 4.45
N PRO A 25 -33.26 -0.21 3.70
CA PRO A 25 -32.03 0.50 3.36
C PRO A 25 -32.33 1.74 2.52
N ASN A 26 -31.44 2.72 2.59
CA ASN A 26 -31.54 4.00 1.86
C ASN A 26 -32.73 4.91 2.25
N THR A 27 -33.42 4.65 3.35
CA THR A 27 -34.34 5.60 3.95
C THR A 27 -33.62 6.66 4.78
N ASP A 28 -34.22 7.83 4.98
CA ASP A 28 -33.66 8.90 5.83
C ASP A 28 -33.33 8.39 7.24
N ARG A 29 -34.23 7.55 7.79
CA ARG A 29 -33.99 6.92 9.11
C ARG A 29 -32.78 6.01 9.11
N TRP A 30 -32.61 5.26 8.04
CA TRP A 30 -31.48 4.36 7.87
C TRP A 30 -30.17 5.13 7.80
N TRP A 31 -30.09 6.17 6.95
CA TRP A 31 -28.91 7.03 6.85
C TRP A 31 -28.59 7.77 8.15
N LEU A 32 -29.61 8.25 8.84
CA LEU A 32 -29.46 8.89 10.15
C LEU A 32 -28.93 7.91 11.18
N SER A 33 -29.39 6.66 11.18
CA SER A 33 -28.90 5.61 12.07
C SER A 33 -27.43 5.33 11.85
N ILE A 34 -26.98 5.26 10.59
CA ILE A 34 -25.56 5.09 10.24
C ILE A 34 -24.71 6.27 10.69
N ALA A 35 -25.19 7.50 10.47
CA ALA A 35 -24.51 8.70 10.91
C ALA A 35 -24.35 8.75 12.44
N LEU A 36 -25.39 8.41 13.19
CA LEU A 36 -25.35 8.32 14.65
C LEU A 36 -24.40 7.24 15.13
N LEU A 37 -24.43 6.05 14.53
CA LEU A 37 -23.48 4.98 14.86
C LEU A 37 -22.03 5.38 14.61
N ASN A 38 -21.76 6.07 13.50
CA ASN A 38 -20.43 6.57 13.21
C ASN A 38 -19.97 7.60 14.25
N GLY A 39 -20.87 8.48 14.71
CA GLY A 39 -20.62 9.43 15.78
C GLY A 39 -20.37 8.72 17.12
N LEU A 40 -21.24 7.78 17.48
CA LEU A 40 -21.11 6.99 18.72
C LEU A 40 -19.82 6.15 18.77
N ALA A 41 -19.33 5.70 17.62
CA ALA A 41 -18.08 4.96 17.52
C ALA A 41 -16.84 5.76 17.97
N THR A 42 -16.93 7.07 18.02
CA THR A 42 -15.82 7.95 18.46
C THR A 42 -15.85 8.27 19.94
N VAL A 43 -16.94 7.89 20.65
CA VAL A 43 -17.17 8.27 22.04
C VAL A 43 -16.97 7.06 22.98
N PRO A 44 -16.03 7.10 23.92
CA PRO A 44 -15.66 5.95 24.75
C PRO A 44 -16.56 5.83 25.99
N TYR A 45 -17.88 5.74 25.83
CA TYR A 45 -18.77 5.56 26.99
C TYR A 45 -19.08 4.09 27.27
N GLY A 46 -18.72 3.63 28.45
CA GLY A 46 -18.60 2.25 28.85
C GLY A 46 -19.86 1.49 29.24
N GLN A 47 -21.08 1.98 29.01
CA GLN A 47 -22.23 1.27 29.56
C GLN A 47 -23.23 0.68 28.56
N PRO A 48 -23.56 1.20 27.41
CA PRO A 48 -24.46 0.51 26.48
C PRO A 48 -23.71 -0.39 25.48
N VAL A 49 -22.60 -0.96 25.92
CA VAL A 49 -21.73 -1.82 25.11
C VAL A 49 -22.55 -2.93 24.42
N HIS A 50 -23.41 -3.62 25.16
CA HIS A 50 -24.23 -4.69 24.58
C HIS A 50 -25.29 -4.22 23.59
N GLN A 51 -25.96 -3.08 23.88
CA GLN A 51 -26.93 -2.49 22.97
C GLN A 51 -26.24 -1.96 21.71
N GLY A 52 -25.09 -1.31 21.86
CA GLY A 52 -24.26 -0.90 20.72
C GLY A 52 -23.83 -2.07 19.86
N TYR A 53 -23.48 -3.20 20.44
CA TYR A 53 -23.14 -4.42 19.70
C TYR A 53 -24.33 -5.03 18.97
N HIS A 54 -25.48 -5.09 19.59
CA HIS A 54 -26.69 -5.55 18.91
C HIS A 54 -27.04 -4.71 17.69
N LEU A 55 -26.83 -3.41 17.77
CA LEU A 55 -27.01 -2.49 16.66
C LEU A 55 -25.94 -2.70 15.58
N VAL A 56 -24.67 -2.80 15.96
CA VAL A 56 -23.57 -3.09 15.05
C VAL A 56 -23.79 -4.45 14.37
N GLU A 57 -24.18 -5.48 15.11
CA GLU A 57 -24.52 -6.78 14.58
C GLU A 57 -25.70 -6.69 13.63
N SER A 58 -26.79 -6.01 14.01
CA SER A 58 -27.97 -5.85 13.17
C SER A 58 -27.67 -5.17 11.85
N ILE A 59 -26.83 -4.12 11.86
CA ILE A 59 -26.35 -3.46 10.65
C ILE A 59 -25.51 -4.41 9.81
N ALA A 60 -24.55 -5.10 10.42
CA ALA A 60 -23.65 -6.03 9.74
C ALA A 60 -24.41 -7.21 9.11
N LEU A 61 -25.48 -7.69 9.77
CA LEU A 61 -26.27 -8.84 9.36
C LEU A 61 -27.43 -8.51 8.42
N ALA A 62 -27.90 -7.28 8.47
CA ALA A 62 -29.01 -6.82 7.64
C ALA A 62 -28.58 -6.50 6.22
N GLU A 63 -27.30 -6.31 6.00
CA GLU A 63 -26.82 -5.83 4.73
C GLU A 63 -26.34 -6.91 3.79
N ARG A 64 -26.63 -6.68 2.53
CA ARG A 64 -26.10 -7.46 1.43
C ARG A 64 -25.05 -6.64 0.68
N PRO A 65 -23.90 -7.21 0.32
CA PRO A 65 -22.88 -6.53 -0.48
C PRO A 65 -23.48 -5.93 -1.73
N GLY A 66 -23.11 -4.73 -2.04
CA GLY A 66 -23.52 -4.04 -3.25
C GLY A 66 -24.77 -3.20 -3.16
N THR A 67 -25.49 -3.19 -2.03
CA THR A 67 -26.70 -2.36 -1.89
C THR A 67 -26.46 -0.96 -1.34
N TRP A 68 -25.27 -0.68 -0.79
CA TRP A 68 -25.03 0.53 0.02
C TRP A 68 -23.78 1.30 -0.36
N HIS A 69 -23.52 1.47 -1.63
CA HIS A 69 -22.25 2.07 -2.06
C HIS A 69 -22.24 3.60 -1.97
N THR A 70 -23.36 4.23 -2.19
CA THR A 70 -23.47 5.70 -2.21
C THR A 70 -24.86 6.14 -1.82
N GLN A 71 -24.96 7.25 -1.10
CA GLN A 71 -26.23 7.91 -0.86
C GLN A 71 -26.72 8.51 -2.19
N PRO A 72 -27.93 8.16 -2.67
CA PRO A 72 -28.51 8.80 -3.84
C PRO A 72 -28.55 10.32 -3.64
N ASP A 73 -28.31 11.08 -4.68
CA ASP A 73 -28.39 12.54 -4.71
C ASP A 73 -27.36 13.30 -3.84
N ALA A 74 -26.34 12.65 -3.41
CA ALA A 74 -25.25 13.32 -2.72
C ALA A 74 -24.44 14.21 -3.68
N GLY A 75 -24.15 15.41 -3.23
CA GLY A 75 -23.32 16.34 -4.00
C GLY A 75 -21.83 15.94 -4.07
N PRO A 76 -21.00 16.72 -4.75
CA PRO A 76 -19.58 16.39 -5.01
C PRO A 76 -18.70 16.26 -3.76
N GLN A 77 -19.20 16.61 -2.57
CA GLN A 77 -18.50 16.44 -1.29
C GLN A 77 -19.02 15.25 -0.48
N HIS A 78 -19.77 14.37 -1.10
CA HIS A 78 -20.32 13.21 -0.43
C HIS A 78 -19.22 12.25 0.00
N MET A 79 -19.23 11.88 1.28
CA MET A 79 -18.46 10.78 1.78
C MET A 79 -19.26 9.49 1.59
N ASP A 80 -18.66 8.49 0.96
CA ASP A 80 -19.20 7.16 0.91
C ASP A 80 -19.38 6.62 2.33
N TRP A 81 -20.60 6.60 2.80
CA TRP A 81 -20.97 6.04 4.07
C TRP A 81 -21.14 4.53 3.88
N ASN A 82 -20.04 3.80 4.09
CA ASN A 82 -20.12 2.35 4.13
C ASN A 82 -20.39 1.91 5.56
N PRO A 83 -21.56 1.30 5.85
CA PRO A 83 -21.91 0.79 7.18
C PRO A 83 -20.88 -0.17 7.72
N HIS A 84 -20.24 -0.98 6.86
CA HIS A 84 -19.16 -1.87 7.22
C HIS A 84 -17.95 -1.14 7.83
N ALA A 85 -17.72 0.12 7.47
CA ALA A 85 -16.65 0.93 8.08
C ALA A 85 -16.97 1.39 9.51
N VAL A 86 -18.25 1.49 9.85
CA VAL A 86 -18.71 1.88 11.20
C VAL A 86 -18.48 0.77 12.21
N VAL A 87 -18.77 -0.48 11.83
CA VAL A 87 -18.66 -1.66 12.68
C VAL A 87 -17.27 -1.83 13.27
N PRO A 88 -16.17 -1.86 12.49
CA PRO A 88 -14.82 -1.97 13.02
C PRO A 88 -14.46 -0.83 13.98
N ARG A 89 -14.90 0.39 13.67
CA ARG A 89 -14.61 1.57 14.49
C ARG A 89 -15.29 1.48 15.85
N MET A 90 -16.57 1.16 15.90
CA MET A 90 -17.30 0.93 17.16
C MET A 90 -16.66 -0.20 17.97
N SER A 91 -16.37 -1.30 17.33
CA SER A 91 -15.76 -2.47 17.97
C SER A 91 -14.43 -2.15 18.63
N SER A 92 -13.57 -1.37 17.94
CA SER A 92 -12.29 -0.97 18.52
C SER A 92 -12.44 -0.05 19.74
N THR A 93 -13.46 0.79 19.75
CA THR A 93 -13.77 1.68 20.89
C THR A 93 -14.29 0.88 22.08
N VAL A 94 -15.20 -0.05 21.84
CA VAL A 94 -15.80 -0.86 22.89
C VAL A 94 -14.81 -1.83 23.53
N VAL A 95 -13.90 -2.40 22.76
CA VAL A 95 -12.82 -3.25 23.27
C VAL A 95 -11.90 -2.50 24.24
N ALA A 96 -11.88 -1.16 24.20
CA ALA A 96 -11.14 -0.35 25.16
C ALA A 96 -11.73 -0.35 26.58
N HIS A 97 -12.97 -0.81 26.76
CA HIS A 97 -13.64 -0.84 28.06
C HIS A 97 -13.43 -2.16 28.82
N GLU A 98 -13.71 -2.15 30.15
CA GLU A 98 -13.49 -3.29 31.05
C GLU A 98 -14.17 -4.60 30.59
N ARG A 99 -15.33 -4.53 29.91
CA ARG A 99 -16.05 -5.68 29.36
C ARG A 99 -15.83 -5.88 27.87
N GLY A 100 -14.87 -5.18 27.29
CA GLY A 100 -14.66 -5.17 25.86
C GLY A 100 -14.25 -6.53 25.29
N VAL A 101 -13.46 -7.32 26.05
CA VAL A 101 -13.01 -8.64 25.58
C VAL A 101 -14.19 -9.60 25.43
N ASP A 102 -15.09 -9.68 26.40
CA ASP A 102 -16.24 -10.59 26.35
C ASP A 102 -17.21 -10.21 25.24
N ALA A 103 -17.43 -8.90 25.09
CA ALA A 103 -18.28 -8.38 24.03
C ALA A 103 -17.64 -8.60 22.64
N ALA A 104 -16.33 -8.40 22.52
CA ALA A 104 -15.60 -8.70 21.29
C ALA A 104 -15.70 -10.18 20.91
N ARG A 105 -15.47 -11.07 21.86
CA ARG A 105 -15.60 -12.52 21.65
C ARG A 105 -17.00 -12.91 21.18
N TRP A 106 -18.02 -12.37 21.81
CA TRP A 106 -19.40 -12.62 21.42
C TRP A 106 -19.72 -12.24 19.98
N VAL A 107 -19.21 -11.11 19.49
CA VAL A 107 -19.39 -10.71 18.08
C VAL A 107 -18.54 -11.55 17.14
N LEU A 108 -17.28 -11.83 17.49
CA LEU A 108 -16.41 -12.69 16.68
C LEU A 108 -17.03 -14.07 16.43
N GLU A 109 -17.56 -14.70 17.47
CA GLU A 109 -18.23 -16.02 17.39
C GLU A 109 -19.41 -16.00 16.42
N ARG A 110 -20.23 -14.92 16.44
CA ARG A 110 -21.37 -14.78 15.54
C ARG A 110 -21.00 -14.51 14.10
N LEU A 111 -19.95 -13.77 13.88
CA LEU A 111 -19.49 -13.45 12.53
C LEU A 111 -18.71 -14.63 11.91
N GLU A 112 -18.06 -15.45 12.73
CA GLU A 112 -17.22 -16.55 12.28
C GLU A 112 -18.03 -17.66 11.59
N ASP A 113 -19.20 -18.00 12.14
CA ASP A 113 -20.09 -19.04 11.62
C ASP A 113 -21.10 -18.54 10.59
N GLY A 114 -20.95 -17.27 10.15
CA GLY A 114 -21.87 -16.60 9.26
C GLY A 114 -21.67 -16.94 7.78
N ASP A 115 -22.52 -16.33 6.97
CA ASP A 115 -22.39 -16.30 5.52
C ASP A 115 -21.10 -15.58 5.07
N LEU A 116 -20.89 -15.48 3.77
CA LEU A 116 -19.71 -14.86 3.21
C LEU A 116 -19.53 -13.42 3.73
N ASP A 117 -20.59 -12.64 3.77
CA ASP A 117 -20.55 -11.23 4.15
C ASP A 117 -20.11 -11.05 5.60
N ARG A 118 -20.61 -11.89 6.50
CA ARG A 118 -20.21 -11.91 7.90
C ARG A 118 -18.73 -12.26 8.06
N ARG A 119 -18.25 -13.27 7.32
CA ARG A 119 -16.83 -13.65 7.35
C ARG A 119 -15.92 -12.55 6.80
N LEU A 120 -16.34 -11.84 5.77
CA LEU A 120 -15.58 -10.69 5.24
C LEU A 120 -15.56 -9.53 6.25
N LEU A 121 -16.70 -9.24 6.88
CA LEU A 121 -16.81 -8.22 7.91
C LEU A 121 -15.97 -8.56 9.15
N LEU A 122 -15.97 -9.81 9.57
CA LEU A 122 -15.12 -10.32 10.65
C LEU A 122 -13.67 -9.91 10.45
N LEU A 123 -13.15 -10.07 9.23
CA LEU A 123 -11.74 -9.78 8.93
C LEU A 123 -11.43 -8.28 8.97
N GLU A 124 -12.38 -7.40 8.61
CA GLU A 124 -12.22 -5.97 8.82
C GLU A 124 -12.06 -5.63 10.30
N TRP A 125 -12.85 -6.29 11.13
CA TRP A 125 -12.77 -6.08 12.56
C TRP A 125 -11.49 -6.65 13.17
N VAL A 126 -11.12 -7.87 12.81
CA VAL A 126 -9.88 -8.53 13.24
C VAL A 126 -8.66 -7.69 12.89
N ARG A 127 -8.62 -7.10 11.69
CA ARG A 127 -7.53 -6.21 11.25
C ARG A 127 -7.29 -5.05 12.23
N LEU A 128 -8.35 -4.46 12.78
CA LEU A 128 -8.24 -3.38 13.77
C LEU A 128 -7.88 -3.91 15.18
N LEU A 129 -8.38 -5.08 15.54
CA LEU A 129 -8.05 -5.70 16.84
C LEU A 129 -6.58 -6.11 16.93
N LEU A 130 -5.94 -6.45 15.82
CA LEU A 130 -4.49 -6.73 15.80
C LEU A 130 -3.62 -5.55 16.23
N GLU A 131 -4.11 -4.32 16.12
CA GLU A 131 -3.40 -3.13 16.62
C GLU A 131 -3.34 -3.10 18.15
N ARG A 132 -4.16 -3.91 18.82
CA ARG A 132 -4.25 -3.99 20.28
C ARG A 132 -3.64 -5.29 20.77
N LYS A 133 -2.30 -5.34 20.81
CA LYS A 133 -1.53 -6.55 21.19
C LYS A 133 -2.07 -7.32 22.40
N PRO A 134 -2.50 -6.67 23.51
CA PRO A 134 -3.02 -7.39 24.69
C PRO A 134 -4.30 -8.20 24.43
N LEU A 135 -5.00 -7.94 23.33
CA LEU A 135 -6.27 -8.62 23.00
C LEU A 135 -6.09 -9.82 22.08
N ILE A 136 -4.94 -9.98 21.45
CA ILE A 136 -4.69 -11.01 20.43
C ILE A 136 -4.91 -12.41 21.01
N GLU A 137 -4.24 -12.71 22.12
CA GLU A 137 -4.37 -14.02 22.78
C GLU A 137 -5.76 -14.22 23.44
N PRO A 138 -6.31 -13.28 24.22
CA PRO A 138 -7.63 -13.46 24.83
C PRO A 138 -8.76 -13.65 23.83
N LEU A 139 -8.63 -13.12 22.62
CA LEU A 139 -9.64 -13.26 21.57
C LEU A 139 -9.34 -14.40 20.57
N GLY A 140 -8.22 -15.09 20.69
CA GLY A 140 -7.83 -16.19 19.79
C GLY A 140 -7.66 -15.73 18.34
N LEU A 141 -7.15 -14.48 18.12
CA LEU A 141 -7.09 -13.90 16.78
C LEU A 141 -6.11 -14.61 15.84
N LYS A 142 -5.06 -15.24 16.38
CA LYS A 142 -4.08 -15.99 15.60
C LYS A 142 -4.72 -17.23 14.97
N GLU A 143 -5.38 -18.05 15.77
CA GLU A 143 -6.06 -19.24 15.34
C GLU A 143 -7.21 -18.92 14.37
N LEU A 144 -7.94 -17.83 14.65
CA LEU A 144 -9.01 -17.35 13.79
C LEU A 144 -8.46 -16.99 12.40
N LEU A 145 -7.38 -16.21 12.32
CA LEU A 145 -6.78 -15.84 11.04
C LEU A 145 -6.23 -17.04 10.27
N LEU A 146 -5.60 -18.01 10.95
CA LEU A 146 -5.14 -19.24 10.29
C LEU A 146 -6.31 -20.06 9.74
N ARG A 147 -7.43 -20.16 10.47
CA ARG A 147 -8.65 -20.82 9.95
C ARG A 147 -9.20 -20.06 8.73
N ARG A 148 -9.26 -18.74 8.77
CA ARG A 148 -9.78 -17.93 7.64
C ARG A 148 -8.83 -17.91 6.45
N ALA A 149 -7.52 -18.00 6.64
CA ALA A 149 -6.56 -18.17 5.55
C ALA A 149 -6.78 -19.49 4.78
N SER A 150 -7.33 -20.49 5.45
CA SER A 150 -7.71 -21.78 4.85
C SER A 150 -9.21 -21.88 4.52
N ASP A 151 -9.94 -20.76 4.52
CA ASP A 151 -11.37 -20.74 4.19
C ASP A 151 -11.59 -21.27 2.77
N PRO A 152 -12.62 -22.12 2.53
CA PRO A 152 -12.89 -22.65 1.21
C PRO A 152 -13.27 -21.59 0.18
N VAL A 153 -13.68 -20.40 0.63
CA VAL A 153 -14.01 -19.26 -0.24
C VAL A 153 -12.79 -18.37 -0.41
N GLY A 154 -12.26 -18.29 -1.62
CA GLY A 154 -11.04 -17.52 -1.94
C GLY A 154 -11.11 -16.04 -1.57
N GLU A 155 -12.29 -15.42 -1.62
CA GLU A 155 -12.50 -14.01 -1.22
C GLU A 155 -12.22 -13.79 0.27
N VAL A 156 -12.54 -14.78 1.13
CA VAL A 156 -12.22 -14.72 2.57
C VAL A 156 -10.71 -14.79 2.77
N ALA A 157 -10.04 -15.75 2.15
CA ALA A 157 -8.58 -15.88 2.21
C ALA A 157 -7.90 -14.62 1.64
N ASN A 158 -8.41 -14.08 0.53
CA ASN A 158 -7.95 -12.81 -0.03
C ASN A 158 -8.05 -11.66 0.99
N LYS A 159 -9.15 -11.57 1.72
CA LYS A 159 -9.34 -10.54 2.74
C LYS A 159 -8.35 -10.68 3.92
N VAL A 160 -7.92 -11.91 4.24
CA VAL A 160 -6.88 -12.15 5.27
C VAL A 160 -5.56 -11.50 4.90
N THR A 161 -5.21 -11.38 3.60
CA THR A 161 -3.97 -10.72 3.17
C THR A 161 -3.85 -9.28 3.70
N LEU A 162 -4.96 -8.57 3.87
CA LEU A 162 -4.99 -7.22 4.44
C LEU A 162 -4.61 -7.19 5.94
N CYS A 163 -4.69 -8.33 6.63
CA CYS A 163 -4.31 -8.46 8.03
C CYS A 163 -2.81 -8.72 8.21
N LEU A 164 -2.09 -9.19 7.16
CA LEU A 164 -0.69 -9.65 7.26
C LEU A 164 0.25 -8.61 7.87
N ALA A 165 0.20 -7.37 7.39
CA ALA A 165 1.10 -6.33 7.90
C ALA A 165 0.93 -6.13 9.41
N LYS A 166 -0.31 -6.14 9.91
CA LYS A 166 -0.62 -6.00 11.32
C LYS A 166 -0.32 -7.28 12.12
N ALA A 167 -0.53 -8.44 11.53
CA ALA A 167 -0.16 -9.71 12.13
C ALA A 167 1.36 -9.79 12.38
N ILE A 168 2.19 -9.39 11.41
CA ILE A 168 3.65 -9.36 11.55
C ILE A 168 4.10 -8.30 12.58
N GLU A 169 3.46 -7.13 12.62
CA GLU A 169 3.74 -6.09 13.63
C GLU A 169 3.39 -6.55 15.06
N ALA A 170 2.37 -7.38 15.18
CA ALA A 170 1.93 -7.94 16.46
C ALA A 170 2.85 -9.07 16.93
N ASP A 171 3.12 -10.03 16.04
CA ASP A 171 3.96 -11.20 16.26
C ASP A 171 4.57 -11.63 14.90
N ARG A 172 5.90 -11.51 14.77
CA ARG A 172 6.61 -11.77 13.51
C ARG A 172 6.48 -13.22 13.06
N ASP A 173 6.61 -14.17 13.98
CA ASP A 173 6.60 -15.61 13.66
C ASP A 173 5.21 -16.05 13.25
N PHE A 174 4.18 -15.57 13.96
CA PHE A 174 2.80 -15.78 13.56
C PHE A 174 2.50 -15.17 12.19
N GLY A 175 2.93 -13.92 11.96
CA GLY A 175 2.72 -13.25 10.68
C GLY A 175 3.41 -13.98 9.51
N HIS A 176 4.60 -14.55 9.73
CA HIS A 176 5.28 -15.41 8.76
C HIS A 176 4.49 -16.69 8.49
N GLN A 177 4.04 -17.37 9.54
CA GLN A 177 3.20 -18.58 9.39
C GLN A 177 1.91 -18.29 8.61
N LEU A 178 1.28 -17.15 8.88
CA LEU A 178 0.08 -16.73 8.15
C LEU A 178 0.38 -16.45 6.66
N ALA A 179 1.51 -15.79 6.37
CA ALA A 179 1.94 -15.53 5.00
C ALA A 179 2.20 -16.84 4.23
N LEU A 180 2.87 -17.82 4.84
CA LEU A 180 3.06 -19.14 4.23
C LEU A 180 1.74 -19.85 3.95
N ARG A 181 0.79 -19.80 4.89
CA ARG A 181 -0.53 -20.41 4.72
C ARG A 181 -1.33 -19.80 3.57
N LEU A 182 -1.23 -18.48 3.37
CA LEU A 182 -1.86 -17.79 2.24
C LEU A 182 -1.12 -18.05 0.92
N HIS A 183 0.18 -18.19 0.97
CA HIS A 183 1.00 -18.49 -0.20
C HIS A 183 0.74 -19.89 -0.77
N GLU A 184 0.38 -20.86 0.07
CA GLU A 184 -0.03 -22.21 -0.34
C GLU A 184 -1.35 -22.25 -1.14
N ARG A 185 -2.07 -21.13 -1.24
CA ARG A 185 -3.35 -21.04 -1.94
C ARG A 185 -3.15 -21.00 -3.45
N GLU A 186 -4.02 -21.73 -4.17
CA GLU A 186 -3.95 -21.81 -5.63
C GLU A 186 -4.81 -20.76 -6.35
N GLU A 187 -5.73 -20.11 -5.65
CA GLU A 187 -6.62 -19.14 -6.25
C GLU A 187 -5.87 -17.89 -6.70
N THR A 188 -6.00 -17.55 -7.97
CA THR A 188 -5.36 -16.36 -8.58
C THR A 188 -5.61 -15.07 -7.79
N LEU A 189 -6.83 -14.92 -7.24
CA LEU A 189 -7.19 -13.75 -6.42
C LEU A 189 -6.29 -13.63 -5.18
N VAL A 190 -6.01 -14.74 -4.49
CA VAL A 190 -5.16 -14.76 -3.30
C VAL A 190 -3.69 -14.58 -3.68
N LYS A 191 -3.22 -15.24 -4.74
CA LYS A 191 -1.85 -15.08 -5.25
C LYS A 191 -1.56 -13.63 -5.63
N ARG A 192 -2.46 -12.97 -6.34
CA ARG A 192 -2.32 -11.54 -6.68
C ARG A 192 -2.30 -10.65 -5.46
N ALA A 193 -3.21 -10.87 -4.50
CA ALA A 193 -3.23 -10.10 -3.27
C ALA A 193 -1.98 -10.29 -2.41
N MET A 194 -1.42 -11.50 -2.38
CA MET A 194 -0.15 -11.79 -1.73
C MET A 194 1.01 -11.06 -2.42
N ALA A 195 1.03 -11.05 -3.75
CA ALA A 195 2.03 -10.33 -4.53
C ALA A 195 1.94 -8.80 -4.31
N ASP A 196 0.75 -8.22 -4.22
CA ASP A 196 0.53 -6.80 -3.92
C ASP A 196 1.06 -6.36 -2.55
N VAL A 197 1.05 -7.26 -1.56
CA VAL A 197 1.58 -6.99 -0.23
C VAL A 197 3.04 -7.39 -0.06
N LEU A 198 3.64 -8.05 -1.05
CA LEU A 198 4.97 -8.66 -0.97
C LEU A 198 6.07 -7.67 -0.57
N THR A 199 6.10 -6.47 -1.14
CA THR A 199 7.06 -5.42 -0.77
C THR A 199 7.00 -5.09 0.74
N ARG A 200 5.79 -5.04 1.31
CA ARG A 200 5.61 -4.78 2.75
C ARG A 200 6.04 -5.97 3.60
N LEU A 201 5.76 -7.18 3.13
CA LEU A 201 6.21 -8.42 3.77
C LEU A 201 7.73 -8.49 3.75
N PHE A 202 8.35 -8.21 2.60
CA PHE A 202 9.78 -8.25 2.42
C PHE A 202 10.53 -7.35 3.41
N ARG A 203 10.06 -6.12 3.60
CA ARG A 203 10.64 -5.16 4.55
C ARG A 203 10.53 -5.58 6.02
N ARG A 204 9.59 -6.47 6.36
CA ARG A 204 9.36 -6.93 7.74
C ARG A 204 9.92 -8.32 8.02
N LEU A 205 9.75 -9.24 7.08
CA LEU A 205 10.19 -10.63 7.19
C LEU A 205 11.62 -10.82 6.69
N THR A 206 12.11 -9.91 5.85
CA THR A 206 13.48 -9.93 5.33
C THR A 206 13.79 -11.26 4.61
N TRP A 207 14.77 -12.03 5.11
CA TRP A 207 15.16 -13.32 4.55
C TRP A 207 14.04 -14.35 4.46
N ASP A 208 13.08 -14.32 5.39
CA ASP A 208 11.95 -15.26 5.40
C ASP A 208 10.94 -14.98 4.26
N ALA A 209 10.95 -13.77 3.69
CA ALA A 209 10.13 -13.44 2.53
C ALA A 209 10.79 -13.76 1.19
N LEU A 210 12.10 -14.07 1.18
CA LEU A 210 12.84 -14.32 -0.05
C LEU A 210 12.31 -15.55 -0.82
N PRO A 211 12.01 -16.70 -0.17
CA PRO A 211 11.41 -17.83 -0.86
C PRO A 211 10.05 -17.52 -1.46
N LEU A 212 9.25 -16.67 -0.81
CA LEU A 212 7.95 -16.22 -1.35
C LEU A 212 8.13 -15.40 -2.63
N LEU A 213 9.11 -14.48 -2.64
CA LEU A 213 9.47 -13.72 -3.84
C LEU A 213 9.91 -14.64 -4.97
N ASP A 214 10.82 -15.56 -4.69
CA ASP A 214 11.38 -16.46 -5.70
C ASP A 214 10.31 -17.37 -6.33
N ASP A 215 9.36 -17.86 -5.55
CA ASP A 215 8.24 -18.64 -6.06
C ASP A 215 7.29 -17.76 -6.91
N MET A 216 6.97 -16.56 -6.45
CA MET A 216 6.12 -15.63 -7.22
C MET A 216 6.77 -15.16 -8.54
N LEU A 217 8.10 -15.12 -8.61
CA LEU A 217 8.83 -14.85 -9.86
C LEU A 217 8.78 -16.02 -10.86
N GLN A 218 8.29 -17.19 -10.47
CA GLN A 218 8.04 -18.35 -11.34
C GLN A 218 6.56 -18.49 -11.72
N SER A 219 5.71 -17.54 -11.32
CA SER A 219 4.27 -17.61 -11.57
C SER A 219 3.93 -17.42 -13.05
N ASP A 220 2.94 -18.15 -13.54
CA ASP A 220 2.37 -17.94 -14.87
C ASP A 220 1.40 -16.74 -14.94
N ASP A 221 1.02 -16.15 -13.79
CA ASP A 221 0.12 -15.00 -13.73
C ASP A 221 0.88 -13.69 -13.89
N GLU A 222 0.57 -12.93 -14.93
CA GLU A 222 1.24 -11.66 -15.26
C GLU A 222 1.13 -10.64 -14.13
N GLY A 223 0.00 -10.59 -13.41
CA GLY A 223 -0.19 -9.66 -12.28
C GLY A 223 0.70 -10.03 -11.09
N VAL A 224 0.85 -11.31 -10.79
CA VAL A 224 1.78 -11.80 -9.75
C VAL A 224 3.22 -11.49 -10.14
N LEU A 225 3.62 -11.79 -11.37
CA LEU A 225 4.96 -11.49 -11.88
C LEU A 225 5.28 -10.00 -11.86
N ALA A 226 4.32 -9.14 -12.25
CA ALA A 226 4.49 -7.70 -12.24
C ALA A 226 4.76 -7.17 -10.82
N ALA A 227 4.01 -7.63 -9.83
CA ALA A 227 4.20 -7.23 -8.44
C ALA A 227 5.49 -7.79 -7.83
N ALA A 228 5.79 -9.07 -8.09
CA ALA A 228 7.01 -9.71 -7.62
C ALA A 228 8.26 -9.04 -8.22
N SER A 229 8.29 -8.80 -9.53
CA SER A 229 9.43 -8.13 -10.19
C SER A 229 9.66 -6.70 -9.68
N ALA A 230 8.61 -5.99 -9.31
CA ALA A 230 8.75 -4.67 -8.68
C ALA A 230 9.41 -4.73 -7.29
N THR A 231 9.29 -5.87 -6.59
CA THR A 231 9.87 -6.07 -5.26
C THR A 231 11.35 -6.46 -5.31
N VAL A 232 11.86 -6.92 -6.46
CA VAL A 232 13.27 -7.36 -6.60
C VAL A 232 14.26 -6.29 -6.14
N GLY A 233 13.93 -5.01 -6.35
CA GLY A 233 14.77 -3.91 -5.89
C GLY A 233 15.04 -3.87 -4.38
N ASP A 234 14.16 -4.45 -3.56
CA ASP A 234 14.34 -4.49 -2.11
C ASP A 234 15.35 -5.58 -1.66
N VAL A 235 15.67 -6.56 -2.52
CA VAL A 235 16.64 -7.64 -2.23
C VAL A 235 18.05 -7.08 -1.96
N LYS A 236 18.42 -5.96 -2.60
CA LYS A 236 19.72 -5.29 -2.38
C LYS A 236 20.02 -4.93 -0.92
N TYR A 237 18.97 -4.71 -0.11
CA TYR A 237 19.12 -4.41 1.32
C TYR A 237 19.46 -5.63 2.16
N LEU A 238 19.25 -6.84 1.62
CA LEU A 238 19.65 -8.09 2.25
C LEU A 238 20.99 -8.57 1.72
N ASP A 239 21.10 -8.69 0.40
CA ASP A 239 22.25 -9.24 -0.28
C ASP A 239 22.34 -8.70 -1.72
N LYS A 240 23.43 -7.99 -2.01
CA LYS A 240 23.62 -7.37 -3.33
C LYS A 240 23.93 -8.39 -4.43
N GLU A 241 24.58 -9.50 -4.10
CA GLU A 241 24.87 -10.57 -5.07
C GLU A 241 23.57 -11.27 -5.48
N GLN A 242 22.73 -11.64 -4.52
CA GLN A 242 21.43 -12.25 -4.80
C GLN A 242 20.48 -11.29 -5.55
N TRP A 243 20.60 -10.00 -5.28
CA TRP A 243 19.88 -8.98 -6.05
C TRP A 243 20.38 -8.95 -7.51
N ALA A 244 21.69 -8.92 -7.73
CA ALA A 244 22.32 -8.95 -9.03
C ALA A 244 21.91 -10.18 -9.84
N ASP A 245 21.92 -11.36 -9.23
CA ASP A 245 21.51 -12.62 -9.87
C ASP A 245 20.08 -12.54 -10.40
N ARG A 246 19.14 -11.97 -9.61
CA ARG A 246 17.76 -11.79 -10.03
C ARG A 246 17.62 -10.77 -11.15
N LEU A 247 18.37 -9.68 -11.13
CA LEU A 247 18.37 -8.71 -12.22
C LEU A 247 18.78 -9.36 -13.54
N ARG A 248 19.86 -10.16 -13.54
CA ARG A 248 20.34 -10.91 -14.72
C ARG A 248 19.28 -11.88 -15.24
N GLN A 249 18.71 -12.69 -14.34
CA GLN A 249 17.68 -13.69 -14.71
C GLN A 249 16.43 -13.06 -15.34
N LEU A 250 16.03 -11.87 -14.88
CA LEU A 250 14.80 -11.22 -15.31
C LEU A 250 15.00 -10.28 -16.49
N CYS A 251 16.25 -9.96 -16.87
CA CYS A 251 16.54 -9.07 -18.00
C CYS A 251 15.97 -9.58 -19.31
N ASP A 252 16.05 -10.90 -19.54
CA ASP A 252 15.54 -11.57 -20.74
C ASP A 252 14.11 -12.12 -20.58
N HIS A 253 13.42 -11.75 -19.51
CA HIS A 253 12.09 -12.29 -19.25
C HIS A 253 11.12 -11.95 -20.41
N PRO A 254 10.28 -12.92 -20.90
CA PRO A 254 9.43 -12.70 -22.06
C PRO A 254 8.41 -11.58 -21.87
N LEU A 255 7.91 -11.36 -20.65
CA LEU A 255 6.93 -10.31 -20.37
C LEU A 255 7.58 -8.94 -20.21
N PRO A 256 7.18 -7.94 -21.02
CA PRO A 256 7.75 -6.59 -20.95
C PRO A 256 7.58 -5.92 -19.58
N ILE A 257 6.49 -6.20 -18.87
CA ILE A 257 6.23 -5.60 -17.55
C ILE A 257 7.34 -5.95 -16.54
N VAL A 258 7.86 -7.18 -16.58
CA VAL A 258 8.97 -7.61 -15.73
C VAL A 258 10.22 -6.79 -16.05
N ARG A 259 10.60 -6.72 -17.33
CA ARG A 259 11.75 -5.95 -17.79
C ARG A 259 11.62 -4.44 -17.48
N ARG A 260 10.40 -3.87 -17.62
CA ARG A 260 10.10 -2.48 -17.21
C ARG A 260 10.40 -2.21 -15.74
N ASN A 261 10.15 -3.21 -14.85
CA ASN A 261 10.38 -3.11 -13.41
C ASN A 261 11.85 -3.24 -13.02
N LEU A 262 12.70 -3.77 -13.91
CA LEU A 262 14.15 -3.84 -13.66
C LEU A 262 14.85 -2.49 -13.88
N VAL A 263 14.39 -1.69 -14.84
CA VAL A 263 15.08 -0.47 -15.26
C VAL A 263 15.42 0.46 -14.08
N PRO A 264 14.53 0.74 -13.11
CA PRO A 264 14.86 1.59 -11.96
C PRO A 264 16.05 1.10 -11.11
N ASN A 265 16.29 -0.21 -11.12
CA ASN A 265 17.38 -0.82 -10.33
C ASN A 265 18.77 -0.61 -10.96
N LEU A 266 18.83 -0.41 -12.27
CA LEU A 266 20.09 -0.35 -13.01
C LEU A 266 21.00 0.82 -12.55
N ARG A 267 20.44 1.91 -12.06
CA ARG A 267 21.23 3.02 -11.54
C ARG A 267 22.14 2.59 -10.40
N GLU A 268 21.56 1.93 -9.39
CA GLU A 268 22.34 1.45 -8.24
C GLU A 268 23.19 0.23 -8.60
N TYR A 269 22.73 -0.55 -9.58
CA TYR A 269 23.48 -1.70 -10.07
C TYR A 269 24.78 -1.29 -10.78
N ILE A 270 24.78 -0.19 -11.50
CA ILE A 270 26.01 0.37 -12.11
C ILE A 270 27.04 0.72 -11.04
N GLU A 271 26.62 1.23 -9.89
CA GLU A 271 27.52 1.54 -8.78
C GLU A 271 28.07 0.26 -8.12
N PHE A 272 27.29 -0.83 -8.13
CA PHE A 272 27.68 -2.10 -7.55
C PHE A 272 28.58 -2.93 -8.48
N ASP A 273 28.14 -3.15 -9.72
CA ASP A 273 28.90 -3.86 -10.75
C ASP A 273 28.82 -3.14 -12.10
N PRO A 274 29.72 -2.18 -12.36
CA PRO A 274 29.70 -1.40 -13.60
C PRO A 274 29.88 -2.24 -14.86
N SER A 275 30.56 -3.36 -14.76
CA SER A 275 30.85 -4.22 -15.91
C SER A 275 29.64 -5.02 -16.34
N ASP A 276 28.97 -5.67 -15.39
CA ASP A 276 27.79 -6.47 -15.65
C ASP A 276 26.56 -5.58 -15.99
N ALA A 277 26.41 -4.47 -15.29
CA ALA A 277 25.36 -3.48 -15.59
C ALA A 277 25.41 -2.98 -17.04
N ARG A 278 26.61 -2.86 -17.62
CA ARG A 278 26.78 -2.49 -19.04
C ARG A 278 26.12 -3.49 -19.97
N GLY A 279 26.25 -4.79 -19.68
CA GLY A 279 25.58 -5.85 -20.44
C GLY A 279 24.06 -5.70 -20.40
N LEU A 280 23.49 -5.55 -19.21
CA LEU A 280 22.05 -5.37 -19.02
C LEU A 280 21.52 -4.10 -19.72
N PHE A 281 22.27 -3.00 -19.71
CA PHE A 281 21.93 -1.79 -20.45
C PHE A 281 21.88 -2.03 -21.96
N HIS A 282 22.84 -2.79 -22.52
CA HIS A 282 22.87 -3.11 -23.93
C HIS A 282 21.69 -3.94 -24.38
N GLU A 283 21.29 -4.93 -23.59
CA GLU A 283 20.14 -5.78 -23.86
C GLU A 283 18.85 -4.99 -23.82
N LEU A 284 18.61 -4.23 -22.77
CA LEU A 284 17.41 -3.43 -22.59
C LEU A 284 17.35 -2.22 -23.55
N TRP A 285 18.49 -1.73 -24.05
CA TRP A 285 18.53 -0.69 -25.08
C TRP A 285 17.92 -1.15 -26.39
N LYS A 286 18.07 -2.44 -26.72
CA LYS A 286 17.52 -3.07 -27.92
C LYS A 286 16.18 -3.76 -27.68
N ASP A 287 15.60 -3.58 -26.50
CA ASP A 287 14.32 -4.20 -26.14
C ASP A 287 13.24 -3.94 -27.19
N GLY A 288 12.42 -4.95 -27.48
CA GLY A 288 11.26 -4.82 -28.38
C GLY A 288 10.18 -3.87 -27.86
N ASP A 289 10.11 -3.68 -26.53
CA ASP A 289 9.11 -2.85 -25.88
C ASP A 289 9.57 -1.38 -25.79
N GLU A 290 8.75 -0.47 -26.32
CA GLU A 290 9.06 0.96 -26.33
C GLU A 290 9.10 1.58 -24.92
N VAL A 291 8.30 1.06 -23.99
CA VAL A 291 8.27 1.59 -22.60
C VAL A 291 9.56 1.23 -21.88
N VAL A 292 10.11 0.02 -22.09
CA VAL A 292 11.43 -0.36 -21.54
C VAL A 292 12.50 0.60 -22.03
N ARG A 293 12.57 0.82 -23.36
CA ARG A 293 13.54 1.75 -23.96
C ARG A 293 13.37 3.18 -23.47
N THR A 294 12.15 3.67 -23.36
CA THR A 294 11.87 5.02 -22.85
C THR A 294 12.32 5.19 -21.41
N ARG A 295 11.97 4.25 -20.53
CA ARG A 295 12.40 4.27 -19.12
C ARG A 295 13.93 4.22 -18.99
N LEU A 296 14.59 3.46 -19.86
CA LEU A 296 16.05 3.38 -19.83
C LEU A 296 16.70 4.71 -20.25
N ARG A 297 16.14 5.38 -21.26
CA ARG A 297 16.58 6.73 -21.67
C ARG A 297 16.37 7.76 -20.57
N GLU A 298 15.22 7.73 -19.90
CA GLU A 298 14.95 8.58 -18.74
C GLU A 298 15.90 8.31 -17.57
N LEU A 299 16.24 7.03 -17.36
CA LEU A 299 17.23 6.64 -16.35
C LEU A 299 18.62 7.23 -16.66
N LEU A 300 19.07 7.15 -17.92
CA LEU A 300 20.34 7.74 -18.35
C LEU A 300 20.36 9.26 -18.13
N LEU A 301 19.25 9.96 -18.42
CA LEU A 301 19.15 11.39 -18.13
C LEU A 301 19.31 11.73 -16.66
N ARG A 302 18.69 10.92 -15.78
CA ARG A 302 18.87 11.08 -14.33
C ARG A 302 20.30 10.77 -13.89
N MET A 303 20.96 9.81 -14.52
CA MET A 303 22.35 9.47 -14.21
C MET A 303 23.29 10.61 -14.57
N GLU A 304 23.04 11.32 -15.67
CA GLU A 304 23.83 12.52 -16.00
C GLU A 304 23.78 13.57 -14.89
N GLU A 305 22.64 13.69 -14.21
CA GLU A 305 22.48 14.63 -13.09
C GLU A 305 23.15 14.14 -11.80
N VAL A 306 23.10 12.85 -11.50
CA VAL A 306 23.49 12.31 -10.19
C VAL A 306 24.89 11.68 -10.22
N SER A 307 25.27 11.03 -11.33
CA SER A 307 26.52 10.27 -11.48
C SER A 307 27.11 10.48 -12.88
N PRO A 308 27.59 11.70 -13.20
CA PRO A 308 28.03 12.05 -14.56
C PRO A 308 29.16 11.17 -15.10
N GLU A 309 30.00 10.62 -14.24
CA GLU A 309 31.10 9.72 -14.65
C GLU A 309 30.54 8.38 -15.15
N HIS A 310 29.59 7.78 -14.42
CA HIS A 310 28.92 6.54 -14.82
C HIS A 310 28.06 6.77 -16.07
N PHE A 311 27.40 7.91 -16.17
CA PHE A 311 26.67 8.31 -17.35
C PHE A 311 27.57 8.35 -18.59
N ALA A 312 28.71 9.05 -18.55
CA ALA A 312 29.63 9.15 -19.67
C ALA A 312 30.16 7.79 -20.12
N ALA A 313 30.47 6.90 -19.15
CA ALA A 313 30.90 5.54 -19.43
C ALA A 313 29.81 4.70 -20.12
N GLN A 314 28.56 4.83 -19.68
CA GLN A 314 27.44 4.12 -20.29
C GLN A 314 27.10 4.63 -21.71
N VAL A 315 27.07 5.95 -21.90
CA VAL A 315 26.83 6.54 -23.22
C VAL A 315 27.91 6.09 -24.21
N LYS A 316 29.19 6.13 -23.82
CA LYS A 316 30.30 5.64 -24.65
C LYS A 316 30.13 4.17 -25.03
N ALA A 317 29.75 3.33 -24.09
CA ALA A 317 29.50 1.91 -24.36
C ALA A 317 28.31 1.68 -25.27
N LEU A 318 27.24 2.45 -25.14
CA LEU A 318 26.06 2.38 -26.00
C LEU A 318 26.33 2.88 -27.42
N GLN A 319 27.22 3.89 -27.60
CA GLN A 319 27.64 4.36 -28.94
C GLN A 319 28.34 3.28 -29.76
N GLU A 320 29.01 2.34 -29.10
CA GLU A 320 29.62 1.18 -29.78
C GLU A 320 28.58 0.20 -30.34
N VAL A 321 27.38 0.21 -29.81
CA VAL A 321 26.27 -0.73 -30.15
C VAL A 321 25.19 -0.08 -31.02
N ASP A 322 24.96 1.20 -30.84
CA ASP A 322 23.94 1.99 -31.57
C ASP A 322 24.58 3.23 -32.21
N ALA A 323 24.88 3.13 -33.50
CA ALA A 323 25.45 4.23 -34.27
C ALA A 323 24.50 5.45 -34.39
N ASN A 324 23.20 5.26 -34.08
CA ASN A 324 22.19 6.32 -34.13
C ASN A 324 21.87 6.87 -32.71
N LEU A 325 22.71 6.63 -31.74
CA LEU A 325 22.48 7.10 -30.37
C LEU A 325 22.39 8.64 -30.27
N GLU A 326 23.21 9.37 -30.99
CA GLU A 326 23.22 10.85 -30.96
C GLU A 326 21.88 11.47 -31.33
N PRO A 327 21.21 11.09 -32.43
CA PRO A 327 19.89 11.62 -32.76
C PRO A 327 18.82 11.30 -31.70
N LEU A 328 18.94 10.20 -30.96
CA LEU A 328 18.03 9.84 -29.86
C LEU A 328 18.33 10.61 -28.58
N TRP A 329 19.59 10.99 -28.41
CA TRP A 329 20.08 11.69 -27.23
C TRP A 329 19.84 13.19 -27.26
N GLU A 330 20.01 13.82 -28.39
CA GLU A 330 19.89 15.26 -28.58
C GLU A 330 18.53 15.83 -28.07
N PRO A 331 17.36 15.25 -28.40
CA PRO A 331 16.08 15.72 -27.87
C PRO A 331 15.96 15.62 -26.34
N LEU A 332 16.61 14.62 -25.75
CA LEU A 332 16.59 14.43 -24.30
C LEU A 332 17.50 15.45 -23.60
N ALA A 333 18.68 15.70 -24.14
CA ALA A 333 19.60 16.73 -23.66
C ALA A 333 18.97 18.13 -23.76
N LEU A 334 18.25 18.41 -24.87
CA LEU A 334 17.53 19.67 -25.05
C LEU A 334 16.45 19.87 -23.99
N ARG A 335 15.58 18.88 -23.76
CA ARG A 335 14.53 18.94 -22.71
C ARG A 335 15.13 19.15 -21.33
N ARG A 336 16.27 18.51 -21.03
CA ARG A 336 16.97 18.73 -19.77
C ARG A 336 17.47 20.16 -19.64
N ALA A 337 18.08 20.69 -20.68
CA ALA A 337 18.57 22.07 -20.70
C ALA A 337 17.41 23.07 -20.49
N GLU A 338 16.27 22.85 -21.15
CA GLU A 338 15.06 23.66 -21.00
C GLU A 338 14.52 23.60 -19.57
N ARG A 339 14.46 22.38 -18.97
CA ARG A 339 14.04 22.18 -17.58
C ARG A 339 14.98 22.89 -16.60
N CYS A 340 16.28 22.73 -16.78
CA CYS A 340 17.27 23.42 -15.94
C CYS A 340 17.14 24.94 -16.05
N ALA A 341 16.90 25.46 -17.24
CA ALA A 341 16.69 26.89 -17.47
C ALA A 341 15.42 27.41 -16.77
N ALA A 342 14.31 26.65 -16.84
CA ALA A 342 13.05 26.99 -16.18
C ALA A 342 13.21 27.04 -14.65
N TRP A 343 13.87 26.04 -14.06
CA TRP A 343 14.15 26.02 -12.63
C TRP A 343 15.07 27.15 -12.18
N LYS A 344 16.11 27.49 -12.98
CA LYS A 344 16.98 28.63 -12.70
C LYS A 344 16.24 29.95 -12.75
N ALA A 345 15.37 30.16 -13.74
CA ALA A 345 14.56 31.38 -13.86
C ALA A 345 13.64 31.53 -12.64
N TRP A 346 12.98 30.45 -12.23
CA TRP A 346 12.13 30.49 -11.05
C TRP A 346 12.90 30.78 -9.76
N LEU A 347 14.08 30.19 -9.55
CA LEU A 347 14.93 30.45 -8.38
C LEU A 347 15.48 31.86 -8.37
N ALA A 348 15.67 32.49 -9.54
CA ALA A 348 16.05 33.88 -9.67
C ALA A 348 14.89 34.88 -9.47
N GLY A 349 13.67 34.38 -9.23
CA GLY A 349 12.46 35.18 -9.12
C GLY A 349 11.82 35.56 -10.46
N ASP A 350 12.31 35.00 -11.56
CA ASP A 350 11.84 35.24 -12.92
C ASP A 350 11.06 34.01 -13.41
N GLY A 351 9.72 34.04 -13.36
CA GLY A 351 8.88 33.00 -13.92
C GLY A 351 8.05 32.20 -12.90
N GLU A 352 7.28 31.22 -13.38
CA GLU A 352 6.45 30.37 -12.57
C GLU A 352 7.20 29.08 -12.18
N GLN A 353 6.85 28.52 -11.01
CA GLN A 353 7.41 27.25 -10.56
C GLN A 353 7.06 26.14 -11.57
N PRO A 354 8.05 25.40 -12.10
CA PRO A 354 7.80 24.29 -12.99
C PRO A 354 6.92 23.23 -12.32
N GLN A 355 5.72 23.00 -12.87
CA GLN A 355 4.76 22.04 -12.30
C GLN A 355 5.02 20.61 -12.80
N GLY A 356 4.91 19.65 -11.90
CA GLY A 356 4.97 18.22 -12.24
C GLY A 356 6.38 17.66 -12.49
N GLU A 357 7.42 18.45 -12.39
CA GLU A 357 8.81 18.02 -12.63
C GLU A 357 9.65 18.13 -11.35
N GLN A 358 10.48 17.09 -11.10
CA GLN A 358 11.44 17.14 -10.00
C GLN A 358 12.55 18.18 -10.33
N ARG A 359 12.95 18.93 -9.32
CA ARG A 359 14.08 19.85 -9.42
C ARG A 359 15.34 19.07 -9.80
N PRO A 360 16.10 19.49 -10.83
CA PRO A 360 17.38 18.85 -11.15
C PRO A 360 18.39 18.98 -10.01
N VAL A 361 19.06 17.88 -9.66
CA VAL A 361 19.96 17.82 -8.49
C VAL A 361 21.10 18.83 -8.57
N HIS A 362 21.64 19.08 -9.76
CA HIS A 362 22.79 19.96 -9.95
C HIS A 362 22.47 21.47 -10.00
N ILE A 363 21.21 21.88 -9.96
CA ILE A 363 20.89 23.32 -9.88
C ILE A 363 21.41 23.91 -8.58
N SER A 364 21.39 23.16 -7.48
CA SER A 364 21.95 23.59 -6.20
C SER A 364 23.48 23.79 -6.22
N GLN A 365 24.20 23.06 -7.07
CA GLN A 365 25.67 23.21 -7.21
C GLN A 365 26.06 24.42 -8.08
N MET A 366 25.11 25.03 -8.78
CA MET A 366 25.32 26.20 -9.63
C MET A 366 24.84 27.51 -8.96
N GLU A 367 24.27 27.42 -7.76
CA GLU A 367 23.91 28.61 -6.96
C GLU A 367 25.17 29.26 -6.42
N THR A 368 25.28 30.55 -6.57
CA THR A 368 26.40 31.30 -5.98
C THR A 368 26.35 31.21 -4.46
N PRO A 369 27.51 31.20 -3.77
CA PRO A 369 27.57 31.03 -2.30
C PRO A 369 26.75 32.03 -1.48
N GLU A 370 26.27 33.08 -2.09
CA GLU A 370 25.47 34.13 -1.45
C GLU A 370 23.98 33.80 -1.27
N THR A 371 23.47 32.77 -2.00
CA THR A 371 22.03 32.39 -1.92
C THR A 371 21.77 31.15 -1.04
N LEU A 372 22.80 30.39 -0.70
CA LEU A 372 22.69 29.18 0.13
C LEU A 372 22.31 29.43 1.59
N PRO A 373 22.83 30.45 2.31
CA PRO A 373 22.50 30.64 3.72
C PRO A 373 21.01 30.95 3.98
N ALA A 374 20.36 31.68 3.07
CA ALA A 374 18.97 32.05 3.26
C ALA A 374 17.97 30.91 3.06
N LEU A 375 18.34 29.87 2.31
CA LEU A 375 17.50 28.70 2.09
C LEU A 375 17.66 27.67 3.23
N ASP A 376 18.88 27.50 3.73
CA ASP A 376 19.17 26.61 4.87
C ASP A 376 18.56 27.18 6.17
N GLU A 377 18.61 28.50 6.41
CA GLU A 377 17.90 29.15 7.51
C GLU A 377 16.37 29.02 7.42
N ALA A 378 15.81 29.04 6.21
CA ALA A 378 14.37 28.84 6.01
C ALA A 378 13.94 27.38 6.19
N LEU A 379 14.80 26.41 5.92
CA LEU A 379 14.52 24.98 6.14
C LEU A 379 14.69 24.59 7.62
N GLU A 380 15.68 25.13 8.32
CA GLU A 380 15.85 24.93 9.75
C GLU A 380 14.70 25.54 10.58
N SER A 381 14.04 26.57 10.09
CA SER A 381 12.87 27.18 10.74
C SER A 381 11.56 26.40 10.56
N LEU A 382 11.55 25.34 9.75
CA LEU A 382 10.38 24.45 9.55
C LEU A 382 10.44 23.18 10.39
N ASP A 383 11.57 22.91 11.05
CA ASP A 383 11.77 21.77 11.93
C ASP A 383 11.63 22.11 13.43
N ASP A 384 11.32 23.35 13.79
CA ASP A 384 10.92 23.80 15.13
C ASP A 384 9.39 24.00 15.19
#